data_fdf8b6605e029d0b0b46364e9971be95
#
_entry.id   fdf8b6605e029d0b0b46364e9971be95
#
_cell.length_a   1.000
_cell.length_b   1.000
_cell.length_c   1.000
_cell.angle_alpha   90.00
_cell.angle_beta   90.00
_cell.angle_gamma   90.00
#
_symmetry.space_group_name_H-M   'P 1'
#
loop_
_entity.id
_entity.type
_entity.pdbx_description
1 polymer ?
#
loop_
_entity_poly.entity_id
_entity_poly.type
_entity_poly.pdbx_seq_one_letter_code
_entity_poly.pdbx_strand_id
1 'polypeptide(L)'
;MCGIVGYSSTGFRAAHVLLHGLQTLEYRGYDSSGAAFFTARGVEIIKSKGTVSQLQKRLEQCSIRSSCGIAHTRWATHGAPDERNAHPHRQGSVTLVHNGIIENHALLAKELEAKGYRFHTQTDSEVACACIDEAYQRLKDPLRALQCAQTRLKGSYAFAVLFDEWPDTVYATRFDSPLIVAK
;
A
#
# COMPACT_ATOMS: atom_id res chain seq x y z
N MET A 1 10.46 -10.35 6.83
CA MET A 1 9.11 -9.82 7.20
C MET A 1 9.07 -8.34 6.86
N CYS A 2 7.98 -7.86 6.30
CA CYS A 2 7.84 -6.46 5.86
C CYS A 2 7.34 -5.54 7.00
N GLY A 3 7.44 -4.21 6.81
CA GLY A 3 6.92 -3.21 7.72
C GLY A 3 5.91 -2.29 7.04
N ILE A 4 4.78 -2.02 7.69
CA ILE A 4 3.76 -1.06 7.25
C ILE A 4 3.70 0.09 8.25
N VAL A 5 3.56 1.31 7.75
CA VAL A 5 3.21 2.49 8.52
C VAL A 5 2.09 3.23 7.80
N GLY A 6 1.03 3.59 8.52
CA GLY A 6 -0.02 4.48 8.07
C GLY A 6 -0.11 5.68 9.01
N TYR A 7 -0.40 6.86 8.48
CA TYR A 7 -0.50 8.07 9.28
C TYR A 7 -1.54 9.02 8.69
N SER A 8 -2.36 9.60 9.57
CA SER A 8 -3.26 10.69 9.25
C SER A 8 -3.37 11.65 10.43
N SER A 9 -3.34 12.95 10.16
CA SER A 9 -3.50 14.02 11.15
C SER A 9 -3.96 15.32 10.49
N THR A 10 -4.12 16.37 11.30
CA THR A 10 -4.42 17.73 10.82
C THR A 10 -3.18 18.51 10.38
N GLY A 11 -1.97 18.04 10.68
CA GLY A 11 -0.70 18.69 10.36
C GLY A 11 0.05 18.03 9.21
N PHE A 12 0.76 18.80 8.40
CA PHE A 12 1.54 18.32 7.25
C PHE A 12 2.85 17.62 7.64
N ARG A 13 2.77 16.56 8.43
CA ARG A 13 3.91 15.80 8.96
C ARG A 13 4.02 14.38 8.42
N ALA A 14 3.16 13.98 7.48
CA ALA A 14 3.07 12.59 7.03
C ALA A 14 4.42 12.05 6.52
N ALA A 15 5.15 12.79 5.69
CA ALA A 15 6.44 12.34 5.17
C ALA A 15 7.46 12.05 6.29
N HIS A 16 7.56 12.93 7.28
CA HIS A 16 8.47 12.74 8.41
C HIS A 16 8.08 11.53 9.28
N VAL A 17 6.79 11.42 9.64
CA VAL A 17 6.31 10.34 10.52
C VAL A 17 6.42 8.98 9.83
N LEU A 18 6.03 8.89 8.56
CA LEU A 18 6.13 7.66 7.78
C LEU A 18 7.59 7.21 7.61
N LEU A 19 8.50 8.14 7.29
CA LEU A 19 9.92 7.85 7.14
C LEU A 19 10.52 7.33 8.46
N HIS A 20 10.25 8.01 9.58
CA HIS A 20 10.74 7.59 10.90
C HIS A 20 10.18 6.21 11.29
N GLY A 21 8.89 5.96 11.03
CA GLY A 21 8.28 4.65 11.26
C GLY A 21 8.93 3.55 10.42
N LEU A 22 9.23 3.82 9.13
CA LEU A 22 9.93 2.87 8.28
C LEU A 22 11.37 2.60 8.76
N GLN A 23 12.10 3.62 9.21
CA GLN A 23 13.46 3.47 9.78
C GLN A 23 13.43 2.53 11.00
N THR A 24 12.43 2.67 11.86
CA THR A 24 12.23 1.78 13.01
C THR A 24 11.93 0.33 12.60
N LEU A 25 11.27 0.13 11.45
CA LEU A 25 10.86 -1.18 10.93
C LEU A 25 11.85 -1.78 9.91
N GLU A 26 12.93 -1.09 9.56
CA GLU A 26 13.84 -1.48 8.48
C GLU A 26 14.52 -2.84 8.73
N TYR A 27 14.74 -3.21 10.00
CA TYR A 27 15.25 -4.55 10.34
C TYR A 27 14.35 -5.70 9.86
N ARG A 28 13.10 -5.40 9.51
CA ARG A 28 12.12 -6.37 8.98
C ARG A 28 12.18 -6.53 7.46
N GLY A 29 12.73 -5.55 6.74
CA GLY A 29 12.85 -5.58 5.29
C GLY A 29 13.61 -4.37 4.78
N TYR A 30 14.54 -4.60 3.83
CA TYR A 30 15.46 -3.57 3.33
C TYR A 30 15.78 -3.71 1.84
N ASP A 31 15.05 -4.55 1.10
CA ASP A 31 15.29 -4.73 -0.34
C ASP A 31 14.63 -3.66 -1.20
N SER A 32 13.55 -3.10 -0.73
CA SER A 32 12.90 -1.94 -1.32
C SER A 32 11.97 -1.26 -0.30
N SER A 33 11.69 0.00 -0.54
CA SER A 33 10.80 0.81 0.30
C SER A 33 10.00 1.79 -0.55
N GLY A 34 8.90 2.29 0.00
CA GLY A 34 8.13 3.33 -0.66
C GLY A 34 7.01 3.87 0.21
N ALA A 35 6.46 4.98 -0.26
CA ALA A 35 5.39 5.69 0.41
C ALA A 35 4.41 6.30 -0.59
N ALA A 36 3.17 6.46 -0.16
CA ALA A 36 2.14 7.20 -0.86
C ALA A 36 1.56 8.29 0.06
N PHE A 37 1.29 9.43 -0.53
CA PHE A 37 0.85 10.63 0.19
C PHE A 37 -0.35 11.27 -0.51
N PHE A 38 -1.34 11.71 0.25
CA PHE A 38 -2.32 12.65 -0.27
C PHE A 38 -1.71 14.04 -0.36
N THR A 39 -1.70 14.60 -1.55
CA THR A 39 -1.24 15.97 -1.82
C THR A 39 -2.34 16.75 -2.53
N ALA A 40 -2.15 18.05 -2.74
CA ALA A 40 -3.06 18.86 -3.55
C ALA A 40 -3.21 18.37 -5.01
N ARG A 41 -2.29 17.53 -5.48
CA ARG A 41 -2.29 16.93 -6.84
C ARG A 41 -2.92 15.51 -6.87
N GLY A 42 -3.44 15.02 -5.76
CA GLY A 42 -3.91 13.65 -5.58
C GLY A 42 -2.88 12.77 -4.85
N VAL A 43 -3.00 11.46 -5.01
CA VAL A 43 -2.07 10.51 -4.39
C VAL A 43 -0.77 10.44 -5.16
N GLU A 44 0.32 10.84 -4.50
CA GLU A 44 1.69 10.76 -5.03
C GLU A 44 2.40 9.54 -4.42
N ILE A 45 3.02 8.73 -5.28
CA ILE A 45 3.73 7.50 -4.89
C ILE A 45 5.20 7.66 -5.18
N ILE A 46 6.05 7.42 -4.18
CA ILE A 46 7.50 7.45 -4.28
C ILE A 46 8.04 6.11 -3.80
N LYS A 47 8.79 5.44 -4.65
CA LYS A 47 9.40 4.13 -4.39
C LYS A 47 10.90 4.19 -4.54
N SER A 48 11.59 3.26 -3.90
CA SER A 48 13.03 3.10 -4.02
C SER A 48 13.42 1.63 -3.86
N LYS A 49 14.33 1.16 -4.68
CA LYS A 49 15.07 -0.07 -4.40
C LYS A 49 16.06 0.18 -3.27
N GLY A 50 16.23 -0.80 -2.39
CA GLY A 50 17.18 -0.76 -1.28
C GLY A 50 16.58 -0.19 0.01
N THR A 51 17.44 0.33 0.84
CA THR A 51 17.16 0.77 2.22
C THR A 51 16.24 2.00 2.29
N VAL A 52 15.67 2.24 3.46
CA VAL A 52 14.84 3.43 3.75
C VAL A 52 15.61 4.73 3.51
N SER A 53 16.94 4.72 3.67
CA SER A 53 17.78 5.89 3.37
C SER A 53 17.74 6.28 1.88
N GLN A 54 17.54 5.34 0.96
CA GLN A 54 17.36 5.65 -0.46
C GLN A 54 16.00 6.32 -0.72
N LEU A 55 14.94 5.85 -0.06
CA LEU A 55 13.64 6.50 -0.10
C LEU A 55 13.71 7.92 0.47
N GLN A 56 14.41 8.10 1.59
CA GLN A 56 14.62 9.42 2.20
C GLN A 56 15.24 10.41 1.22
N LYS A 57 16.33 10.04 0.52
CA LYS A 57 16.96 10.89 -0.49
C LYS A 57 16.02 11.31 -1.60
N ARG A 58 15.12 10.41 -2.03
CA ARG A 58 14.10 10.74 -3.03
C ARG A 58 13.04 11.69 -2.47
N LEU A 59 12.59 11.47 -1.25
CA LEU A 59 11.61 12.36 -0.59
C LEU A 59 12.15 13.77 -0.37
N GLU A 60 13.44 13.92 -0.06
CA GLU A 60 14.11 15.22 0.09
C GLU A 60 14.12 16.02 -1.22
N GLN A 61 14.11 15.35 -2.37
CA GLN A 61 14.01 15.98 -3.69
C GLN A 61 12.58 16.37 -4.06
N CYS A 62 11.60 15.83 -3.33
CA CYS A 62 10.19 16.06 -3.56
C CYS A 62 9.63 16.95 -2.43
N SER A 63 9.04 18.08 -2.77
CA SER A 63 8.39 18.95 -1.78
C SER A 63 7.03 18.36 -1.35
N ILE A 64 7.04 17.22 -0.65
CA ILE A 64 5.82 16.55 -0.19
C ILE A 64 5.22 17.30 0.98
N ARG A 65 4.04 17.87 0.76
CA ARG A 65 3.23 18.50 1.82
C ARG A 65 1.95 17.69 1.97
N SER A 66 1.89 16.86 3.01
CA SER A 66 0.80 15.92 3.24
C SER A 66 0.53 15.70 4.73
N SER A 67 -0.75 15.59 5.07
CA SER A 67 -1.26 15.22 6.40
C SER A 67 -1.53 13.73 6.53
N CYS A 68 -1.60 12.99 5.39
CA CYS A 68 -2.04 11.61 5.34
C CYS A 68 -1.21 10.80 4.35
N GLY A 69 -0.89 9.57 4.70
CA GLY A 69 -0.19 8.65 3.81
C GLY A 69 0.04 7.27 4.39
N ILE A 70 0.59 6.40 3.54
CA ILE A 70 0.97 5.03 3.87
C ILE A 70 2.38 4.74 3.36
N ALA A 71 3.13 3.89 4.05
CA ALA A 71 4.49 3.55 3.68
C ALA A 71 4.83 2.10 4.02
N HIS A 72 5.86 1.56 3.36
CA HIS A 72 6.23 0.16 3.44
C HIS A 72 7.73 -0.07 3.28
N THR A 73 8.28 -1.02 4.06
CA THR A 73 9.57 -1.66 3.82
C THR A 73 9.35 -3.10 3.41
N ARG A 74 9.99 -3.54 2.33
CA ARG A 74 9.77 -4.84 1.73
C ARG A 74 10.91 -5.81 1.99
N TRP A 75 10.53 -7.05 2.27
CA TRP A 75 11.36 -8.24 2.11
C TRP A 75 10.73 -9.08 1.03
N ALA A 76 11.37 -9.18 -0.13
CA ALA A 76 10.79 -9.82 -1.31
C ALA A 76 10.51 -11.32 -1.06
N THR A 77 9.24 -11.70 -1.20
CA THR A 77 8.79 -13.10 -1.23
C THR A 77 8.31 -13.49 -2.63
N HIS A 78 7.67 -12.54 -3.34
CA HIS A 78 7.16 -12.69 -4.70
C HIS A 78 7.67 -11.54 -5.57
N GLY A 79 8.24 -11.88 -6.74
CA GLY A 79 8.81 -10.93 -7.68
C GLY A 79 10.20 -10.43 -7.28
N ALA A 80 10.94 -9.88 -8.26
CA ALA A 80 12.29 -9.35 -8.06
C ALA A 80 12.33 -8.21 -7.04
N PRO A 81 13.44 -8.03 -6.30
CA PRO A 81 13.65 -6.88 -5.43
C PRO A 81 14.01 -5.64 -6.26
N ASP A 82 13.02 -5.07 -6.92
CA ASP A 82 13.13 -3.89 -7.76
C ASP A 82 12.08 -2.83 -7.40
N GLU A 83 12.21 -1.65 -8.01
CA GLU A 83 11.30 -0.54 -7.76
C GLU A 83 9.87 -0.82 -8.26
N ARG A 84 9.72 -1.60 -9.33
CA ARG A 84 8.41 -1.95 -9.89
C ARG A 84 7.59 -2.74 -8.88
N ASN A 85 8.22 -3.73 -8.24
CA ASN A 85 7.61 -4.62 -7.27
C ASN A 85 7.58 -4.03 -5.84
N ALA A 86 8.20 -2.86 -5.60
CA ALA A 86 8.10 -2.16 -4.33
C ALA A 86 6.68 -1.65 -4.08
N HIS A 87 6.29 -1.62 -2.81
CA HIS A 87 5.04 -0.97 -2.39
C HIS A 87 5.21 0.56 -2.28
N PRO A 88 4.12 1.33 -2.35
CA PRO A 88 2.71 0.96 -2.55
C PRO A 88 2.38 0.50 -3.97
N HIS A 89 1.31 -0.29 -4.12
CA HIS A 89 0.68 -0.60 -5.40
C HIS A 89 -0.58 0.24 -5.60
N ARG A 90 -0.89 0.55 -6.88
CA ARG A 90 -2.07 1.32 -7.23
C ARG A 90 -2.84 0.65 -8.37
N GLN A 91 -4.17 0.57 -8.21
CA GLN A 91 -5.11 0.16 -9.23
C GLN A 91 -6.36 1.06 -9.13
N GLY A 92 -6.73 1.69 -10.24
CA GLY A 92 -7.85 2.63 -10.26
C GLY A 92 -7.74 3.74 -9.21
N SER A 93 -8.72 3.83 -8.33
CA SER A 93 -8.82 4.80 -7.24
C SER A 93 -8.18 4.32 -5.92
N VAL A 94 -7.58 3.15 -5.90
CA VAL A 94 -7.05 2.52 -4.68
C VAL A 94 -5.53 2.48 -4.69
N THR A 95 -4.93 2.85 -3.58
CA THR A 95 -3.49 2.70 -3.32
C THR A 95 -3.28 1.89 -2.04
N LEU A 96 -2.43 0.86 -2.09
CA LEU A 96 -2.32 -0.15 -1.04
C LEU A 96 -0.86 -0.47 -0.70
N VAL A 97 -0.60 -0.70 0.59
CA VAL A 97 0.56 -1.44 1.07
C VAL A 97 0.11 -2.73 1.77
N HIS A 98 0.91 -3.79 1.66
CA HIS A 98 0.53 -5.14 2.07
C HIS A 98 1.68 -5.85 2.77
N ASN A 99 1.39 -6.45 3.91
CA ASN A 99 2.20 -7.48 4.56
C ASN A 99 1.43 -8.79 4.55
N GLY A 100 2.03 -9.86 4.05
CA GLY A 100 1.42 -11.18 4.01
C GLY A 100 1.51 -11.85 2.64
N ILE A 101 0.62 -12.78 2.38
CA ILE A 101 0.54 -13.54 1.13
C ILE A 101 -0.94 -13.75 0.76
N ILE A 102 -1.30 -13.42 -0.49
CA ILE A 102 -2.59 -13.75 -1.07
C ILE A 102 -2.45 -15.02 -1.90
N GLU A 103 -2.81 -16.15 -1.33
CA GLU A 103 -2.59 -17.48 -1.89
C GLU A 103 -3.34 -17.70 -3.21
N ASN A 104 -4.52 -17.11 -3.35
CA ASN A 104 -5.36 -17.26 -4.54
C ASN A 104 -5.19 -16.13 -5.57
N HIS A 105 -4.09 -15.34 -5.49
CA HIS A 105 -3.86 -14.20 -6.38
C HIS A 105 -3.90 -14.55 -7.87
N ALA A 106 -3.37 -15.71 -8.27
CA ALA A 106 -3.35 -16.13 -9.67
C ALA A 106 -4.76 -16.36 -10.26
N LEU A 107 -5.70 -16.88 -9.45
CA LEU A 107 -7.09 -17.03 -9.84
C LEU A 107 -7.78 -15.66 -9.95
N LEU A 108 -7.60 -14.81 -8.94
CA LEU A 108 -8.17 -13.46 -8.90
C LEU A 108 -7.64 -12.59 -10.03
N ALA A 109 -6.36 -12.72 -10.39
CA ALA A 109 -5.76 -11.98 -11.50
C ALA A 109 -6.49 -12.28 -12.82
N LYS A 110 -6.74 -13.56 -13.13
CA LYS A 110 -7.48 -13.97 -14.34
C LYS A 110 -8.91 -13.41 -14.38
N GLU A 111 -9.60 -13.45 -13.23
CA GLU A 111 -10.95 -12.88 -13.12
C GLU A 111 -10.96 -11.36 -13.35
N LEU A 112 -9.98 -10.65 -12.78
CA LEU A 112 -9.87 -9.20 -12.88
C LEU A 112 -9.39 -8.76 -14.28
N GLU A 113 -8.49 -9.53 -14.92
CA GLU A 113 -8.09 -9.30 -16.32
C GLU A 113 -9.27 -9.39 -17.27
N ALA A 114 -10.19 -10.34 -17.05
CA ALA A 114 -11.44 -10.45 -17.82
C ALA A 114 -12.36 -9.22 -17.63
N LYS A 115 -12.21 -8.48 -16.54
CA LYS A 115 -12.89 -7.21 -16.26
C LYS A 115 -12.13 -5.97 -16.73
N GLY A 116 -10.97 -6.15 -17.39
CA GLY A 116 -10.18 -5.06 -17.98
C GLY A 116 -9.03 -4.56 -17.12
N TYR A 117 -8.78 -5.12 -15.92
CA TYR A 117 -7.60 -4.79 -15.12
C TYR A 117 -6.32 -5.24 -15.84
N ARG A 118 -5.24 -4.52 -15.61
CA ARG A 118 -3.90 -4.86 -16.13
C ARG A 118 -2.91 -4.87 -14.98
N PHE A 119 -2.08 -5.91 -14.91
CA PHE A 119 -1.05 -6.06 -13.89
C PHE A 119 0.33 -5.74 -14.47
N HIS A 120 1.07 -4.93 -13.75
CA HIS A 120 2.39 -4.44 -14.16
C HIS A 120 3.50 -4.98 -13.29
N THR A 121 3.16 -5.55 -12.15
CA THR A 121 4.11 -6.13 -11.19
C THR A 121 3.94 -7.65 -11.08
N GLN A 122 4.89 -8.28 -10.42
CA GLN A 122 4.87 -9.72 -10.15
C GLN A 122 4.33 -10.02 -8.75
N THR A 123 3.63 -9.06 -8.12
CA THR A 123 3.21 -9.17 -6.74
C THR A 123 1.72 -9.54 -6.62
N ASP A 124 1.41 -10.38 -5.65
CA ASP A 124 0.06 -10.66 -5.21
C ASP A 124 -0.66 -9.41 -4.64
N SER A 125 0.13 -8.45 -4.16
CA SER A 125 -0.34 -7.19 -3.60
C SER A 125 -1.04 -6.30 -4.63
N GLU A 126 -0.55 -6.27 -5.88
CA GLU A 126 -1.22 -5.53 -6.96
C GLU A 126 -2.58 -6.16 -7.28
N VAL A 127 -2.67 -7.49 -7.23
CA VAL A 127 -3.94 -8.20 -7.42
C VAL A 127 -4.93 -7.91 -6.29
N ALA A 128 -4.45 -7.89 -5.04
CA ALA A 128 -5.28 -7.49 -3.90
C ALA A 128 -5.79 -6.04 -4.05
N CYS A 129 -4.92 -5.13 -4.51
CA CYS A 129 -5.28 -3.74 -4.79
C CYS A 129 -6.41 -3.65 -5.83
N ALA A 130 -6.29 -4.37 -6.94
CA ALA A 130 -7.32 -4.43 -7.99
C ALA A 130 -8.63 -5.07 -7.48
N CYS A 131 -8.55 -6.08 -6.61
CA CYS A 131 -9.72 -6.69 -6.00
C CYS A 131 -10.50 -5.70 -5.12
N ILE A 132 -9.79 -4.86 -4.36
CA ILE A 132 -10.39 -3.80 -3.55
C ILE A 132 -10.96 -2.70 -4.45
N ASP A 133 -10.25 -2.29 -5.50
CA ASP A 133 -10.74 -1.27 -6.43
C ASP A 133 -12.00 -1.73 -7.17
N GLU A 134 -12.05 -2.97 -7.65
CA GLU A 134 -13.25 -3.52 -8.29
C GLU A 134 -14.48 -3.47 -7.37
N ALA A 135 -14.30 -3.83 -6.11
CA ALA A 135 -15.36 -3.72 -5.12
C ALA A 135 -15.74 -2.24 -4.86
N TYR A 136 -14.75 -1.35 -4.80
CA TYR A 136 -14.97 0.07 -4.56
C TYR A 136 -15.68 0.76 -5.74
N GLN A 137 -15.33 0.45 -6.98
CA GLN A 137 -16.02 1.00 -8.16
C GLN A 137 -17.51 0.69 -8.13
N ARG A 138 -17.90 -0.47 -7.62
CA ARG A 138 -19.27 -0.92 -7.52
C ARG A 138 -20.01 -0.38 -6.29
N LEU A 139 -19.36 -0.30 -5.14
CA LEU A 139 -19.98 0.00 -3.84
C LEU A 139 -19.87 1.47 -3.44
N LYS A 140 -18.85 2.18 -3.92
CA LYS A 140 -18.50 3.58 -3.60
C LYS A 140 -18.37 3.87 -2.09
N ASP A 141 -18.07 2.84 -1.33
CA ASP A 141 -17.87 2.86 0.13
C ASP A 141 -16.59 2.09 0.47
N PRO A 142 -15.55 2.75 1.02
CA PRO A 142 -14.28 2.11 1.33
C PRO A 142 -14.39 0.92 2.28
N LEU A 143 -15.18 1.04 3.36
CA LEU A 143 -15.31 -0.04 4.35
C LEU A 143 -16.01 -1.26 3.75
N ARG A 144 -17.09 -1.05 3.02
CA ARG A 144 -17.81 -2.13 2.34
C ARG A 144 -16.97 -2.75 1.23
N ALA A 145 -16.15 -1.95 0.53
CA ALA A 145 -15.22 -2.47 -0.48
C ALA A 145 -14.16 -3.38 0.15
N LEU A 146 -13.57 -2.97 1.27
CA LEU A 146 -12.62 -3.80 2.03
C LEU A 146 -13.28 -5.09 2.53
N GLN A 147 -14.47 -5.02 3.13
CA GLN A 147 -15.21 -6.20 3.57
C GLN A 147 -15.52 -7.16 2.40
N CYS A 148 -15.96 -6.61 1.26
CA CYS A 148 -16.22 -7.41 0.06
C CYS A 148 -14.94 -8.09 -0.47
N ALA A 149 -13.82 -7.37 -0.53
CA ALA A 149 -12.54 -7.94 -0.93
C ALA A 149 -12.09 -9.05 0.03
N GLN A 150 -12.25 -8.87 1.35
CA GLN A 150 -11.90 -9.88 2.34
C GLN A 150 -12.61 -11.22 2.14
N THR A 151 -13.85 -11.23 1.65
CA THR A 151 -14.58 -12.49 1.36
C THR A 151 -13.98 -13.27 0.19
N ARG A 152 -13.18 -12.62 -0.66
CA ARG A 152 -12.57 -13.21 -1.86
C ARG A 152 -11.10 -13.57 -1.66
N LEU A 153 -10.38 -12.80 -0.84
CA LEU A 153 -8.96 -13.00 -0.58
C LEU A 153 -8.74 -14.20 0.34
N LYS A 154 -7.79 -15.08 -0.01
CA LYS A 154 -7.34 -16.19 0.81
C LYS A 154 -5.88 -15.99 1.20
N GLY A 155 -5.52 -16.38 2.42
CA GLY A 155 -4.18 -16.24 2.96
C GLY A 155 -4.14 -15.36 4.21
N SER A 156 -2.96 -14.92 4.62
CA SER A 156 -2.75 -14.06 5.78
C SER A 156 -2.27 -12.70 5.32
N TYR A 157 -2.90 -11.61 5.75
CA TYR A 157 -2.55 -10.27 5.29
C TYR A 157 -2.88 -9.16 6.31
N ALA A 158 -2.13 -8.07 6.19
CA ALA A 158 -2.47 -6.76 6.74
C ALA A 158 -2.30 -5.72 5.63
N PHE A 159 -3.29 -4.85 5.48
CA PHE A 159 -3.30 -3.74 4.51
C PHE A 159 -3.39 -2.40 5.21
N ALA A 160 -2.70 -1.40 4.64
CA ALA A 160 -3.09 0.00 4.77
C ALA A 160 -3.42 0.54 3.37
N VAL A 161 -4.53 1.29 3.27
CA VAL A 161 -5.17 1.62 2.00
C VAL A 161 -5.58 3.08 1.98
N LEU A 162 -5.33 3.73 0.85
CA LEU A 162 -5.85 5.06 0.51
C LEU A 162 -6.86 4.92 -0.63
N PHE A 163 -7.93 5.70 -0.57
CA PHE A 163 -8.91 5.84 -1.64
C PHE A 163 -8.94 7.29 -2.12
N ASP A 164 -8.80 7.54 -3.40
CA ASP A 164 -8.65 8.89 -3.97
C ASP A 164 -9.75 9.87 -3.55
N GLU A 165 -10.98 9.39 -3.45
CA GLU A 165 -12.15 10.19 -3.09
C GLU A 165 -12.26 10.45 -1.56
N TRP A 166 -11.36 9.88 -0.76
CA TRP A 166 -11.35 9.98 0.70
C TRP A 166 -10.01 10.51 1.22
N PRO A 167 -9.68 11.78 0.90
CA PRO A 167 -8.45 12.38 1.37
C PRO A 167 -8.40 12.38 2.91
N ASP A 168 -7.19 12.47 3.44
CA ASP A 168 -6.90 12.53 4.88
C ASP A 168 -7.36 11.31 5.70
N THR A 169 -7.71 10.20 5.04
CA THR A 169 -8.13 8.97 5.72
C THR A 169 -7.27 7.78 5.29
N VAL A 170 -6.68 7.09 6.26
CA VAL A 170 -6.05 5.79 6.08
C VAL A 170 -7.02 4.71 6.53
N TYR A 171 -7.37 3.82 5.63
CA TYR A 171 -8.11 2.62 5.94
C TYR A 171 -7.15 1.47 6.23
N ALA A 172 -7.50 0.61 7.16
CA ALA A 172 -6.68 -0.56 7.46
C ALA A 172 -7.56 -1.78 7.70
N THR A 173 -7.06 -2.94 7.28
CA THR A 173 -7.71 -4.21 7.54
C THR A 173 -6.67 -5.32 7.65
N ARG A 174 -7.03 -6.40 8.34
CA ARG A 174 -6.16 -7.56 8.49
C ARG A 174 -6.95 -8.87 8.50
N PHE A 175 -6.26 -9.92 8.13
CA PHE A 175 -6.68 -11.30 8.39
C PHE A 175 -5.45 -12.11 8.79
N ASP A 176 -5.46 -12.69 9.98
CA ASP A 176 -4.39 -13.54 10.54
C ASP A 176 -2.98 -12.92 10.54
N SER A 177 -2.90 -11.59 10.53
CA SER A 177 -1.66 -10.79 10.59
C SER A 177 -1.78 -9.70 11.64
N PRO A 178 -0.70 -9.28 12.32
CA PRO A 178 -0.76 -8.22 13.32
C PRO A 178 -1.07 -6.86 12.69
N LEU A 179 -1.90 -6.07 13.36
CA LEU A 179 -2.17 -4.67 13.07
C LEU A 179 -2.35 -3.93 14.39
N ILE A 180 -1.66 -2.80 14.54
CA ILE A 180 -1.77 -1.92 15.69
C ILE A 180 -2.25 -0.57 15.22
N VAL A 181 -3.23 0.00 15.92
CA VAL A 181 -3.72 1.36 15.73
C VAL A 181 -3.47 2.14 17.01
N ALA A 182 -2.86 3.30 16.88
CA ALA A 182 -2.60 4.22 17.98
C ALA A 182 -3.15 5.61 17.66
N LYS A 183 -3.48 6.37 18.71
CA LYS A 183 -3.96 7.75 18.60
C LYS A 183 -3.04 8.68 19.39
#